data_ee8b7e4178b8eadab80b22ba6dfb7609
#
_entry.id   ee8b7e4178b8eadab80b22ba6dfb7609
#
_cell.length_a   1.000
_cell.length_b   1.000
_cell.length_c   1.000
_cell.angle_alpha   90.00
_cell.angle_beta   90.00
_cell.angle_gamma   90.00
#
_symmetry.space_group_name_H-M   'P 1'
#
loop_
_entity.id
_entity.type
_entity.pdbx_description
1 polymer ?
#
loop_
_entity_poly.entity_id
_entity_poly.type
_entity_poly.pdbx_seq_one_letter_code
_entity_poly.pdbx_strand_id
1 'polypeptide(L)'
;IAERIIEHSKDLPEKFKTINSSCFRQVALTRTNTLLLGANMKLPETYSSWTYDKFVAQKFNGGVPPVGYQGVIFEIDNSAPDFNVVINLHELFCDAEFVDACESQKDNITSYKSGIGYFKNSESEIILKVENLTTSQIWAYGGYSSTKLQLAEMYFGHTPNTRELKHFDYLVKQRNITIGGNWVTGAAKNRVVNLHINTAKKLTGTQ
;
A
#
# COMPACT_ATOMS: atom_id res chain seq x y z
N ILE A 1 -1.54 -20.61 -5.72
CA ILE A 1 -1.05 -19.57 -6.69
C ILE A 1 0.42 -19.27 -6.40
N ALA A 2 0.79 -18.91 -5.16
CA ALA A 2 2.16 -18.54 -4.79
C ALA A 2 3.20 -19.62 -5.16
N GLU A 3 2.95 -20.88 -4.83
CA GLU A 3 3.85 -22.00 -5.13
C GLU A 3 4.13 -22.13 -6.65
N ARG A 4 3.10 -21.94 -7.46
CA ARG A 4 3.24 -21.99 -8.92
C ARG A 4 4.06 -20.83 -9.47
N ILE A 5 3.89 -19.61 -8.92
CA ILE A 5 4.70 -18.46 -9.31
C ILE A 5 6.18 -18.73 -9.01
N ILE A 6 6.48 -19.25 -7.81
CA ILE A 6 7.85 -19.59 -7.41
C ILE A 6 8.44 -20.66 -8.33
N GLU A 7 7.68 -21.73 -8.57
CA GLU A 7 8.13 -22.83 -9.44
C GLU A 7 8.48 -22.35 -10.84
N HIS A 8 7.64 -21.51 -11.44
CA HIS A 8 7.86 -21.00 -12.80
C HIS A 8 8.84 -19.83 -12.91
N SER A 9 9.11 -19.13 -11.80
CA SER A 9 10.09 -18.03 -11.77
C SER A 9 11.50 -18.46 -11.38
N LYS A 10 11.69 -19.67 -10.87
CA LYS A 10 13.00 -20.13 -10.36
C LYS A 10 14.12 -20.08 -11.38
N ASP A 11 13.81 -20.38 -12.65
CA ASP A 11 14.77 -20.46 -13.75
C ASP A 11 14.95 -19.13 -14.49
N LEU A 12 14.24 -18.06 -14.05
CA LEU A 12 14.44 -16.73 -14.62
C LEU A 12 15.84 -16.19 -14.28
N PRO A 13 16.46 -15.43 -15.20
CA PRO A 13 17.72 -14.73 -14.94
C PRO A 13 17.64 -13.83 -13.70
N GLU A 14 18.74 -13.70 -12.96
CA GLU A 14 18.81 -12.90 -11.72
C GLU A 14 18.39 -11.43 -11.91
N LYS A 15 18.61 -10.83 -13.09
CA LYS A 15 18.15 -9.47 -13.39
C LYS A 15 16.65 -9.27 -13.18
N PHE A 16 15.85 -10.34 -13.26
CA PHE A 16 14.40 -10.31 -13.02
C PHE A 16 14.01 -10.72 -11.60
N LYS A 17 15.01 -10.94 -10.72
CA LYS A 17 14.81 -11.32 -9.31
C LYS A 17 15.46 -10.32 -8.34
N THR A 18 15.76 -9.14 -8.82
CA THR A 18 16.35 -8.05 -8.00
C THR A 18 15.49 -6.81 -8.07
N ILE A 19 15.63 -5.95 -7.05
CA ILE A 19 15.11 -4.59 -7.08
C ILE A 19 16.27 -3.61 -7.09
N ASN A 20 16.11 -2.50 -7.79
CA ASN A 20 17.10 -1.42 -7.91
C ASN A 20 16.64 -0.12 -7.24
N SER A 21 15.42 -0.07 -6.73
CA SER A 21 14.85 1.08 -6.02
C SER A 21 13.81 0.61 -4.99
N SER A 22 13.30 1.55 -4.19
CA SER A 22 12.21 1.27 -3.24
C SER A 22 10.95 0.77 -3.92
N CYS A 23 10.32 -0.21 -3.28
CA CYS A 23 9.03 -0.77 -3.66
C CYS A 23 7.97 -0.37 -2.63
N PHE A 24 6.76 -0.09 -3.10
CA PHE A 24 5.65 0.40 -2.28
C PHE A 24 4.45 -0.52 -2.37
N ARG A 25 3.75 -0.72 -1.25
CA ARG A 25 2.48 -1.45 -1.20
C ARG A 25 1.51 -0.77 -0.25
N GLN A 26 0.30 -0.51 -0.73
CA GLN A 26 -0.82 -0.09 0.10
C GLN A 26 -1.47 -1.30 0.77
N VAL A 27 -1.71 -1.20 2.07
CA VAL A 27 -2.43 -2.19 2.87
C VAL A 27 -3.56 -1.48 3.62
N ALA A 28 -4.75 -2.06 3.62
CA ALA A 28 -5.86 -1.60 4.43
C ALA A 28 -5.88 -2.37 5.76
N LEU A 29 -5.70 -1.67 6.88
CA LEU A 29 -5.67 -2.24 8.22
C LEU A 29 -6.98 -1.96 8.94
N THR A 30 -7.54 -2.96 9.64
CA THR A 30 -8.61 -2.73 10.61
C THR A 30 -8.09 -1.90 11.78
N ARG A 31 -8.99 -1.29 12.56
CA ARG A 31 -8.60 -0.52 13.77
C ARG A 31 -7.74 -1.35 14.73
N THR A 32 -8.09 -2.63 14.92
CA THR A 32 -7.33 -3.53 15.78
C THR A 32 -5.91 -3.77 15.24
N ASN A 33 -5.77 -4.01 13.95
CA ASN A 33 -4.47 -4.22 13.32
C ASN A 33 -3.63 -2.93 13.28
N THR A 34 -4.28 -1.76 13.23
CA THR A 34 -3.59 -0.46 13.34
C THR A 34 -2.91 -0.29 14.70
N LEU A 35 -3.50 -0.82 15.77
CA LEU A 35 -2.88 -0.81 17.11
C LEU A 35 -1.64 -1.72 17.20
N LEU A 36 -1.51 -2.71 16.31
CA LEU A 36 -0.36 -3.61 16.25
C LEU A 36 0.83 -3.02 15.49
N LEU A 37 0.75 -1.80 14.98
CA LEU A 37 1.86 -1.13 14.26
C LEU A 37 3.12 -0.94 15.14
N GLY A 38 3.07 -1.18 16.44
CA GLY A 38 4.24 -1.20 17.33
C GLY A 38 4.99 -2.51 17.39
N ALA A 39 4.45 -3.57 16.79
CA ALA A 39 5.04 -4.90 16.71
C ALA A 39 5.38 -5.26 15.26
N ASN A 40 6.13 -6.34 15.06
CA ASN A 40 6.30 -6.91 13.73
C ASN A 40 4.93 -7.33 13.19
N MET A 41 4.52 -6.74 12.09
CA MET A 41 3.25 -7.03 11.46
C MET A 41 3.45 -8.11 10.40
N LYS A 42 2.76 -9.23 10.55
CA LYS A 42 2.64 -10.22 9.48
C LYS A 42 1.63 -9.74 8.45
N LEU A 43 2.02 -9.73 7.19
CA LEU A 43 1.06 -9.52 6.11
C LEU A 43 0.11 -10.72 6.04
N PRO A 44 -1.17 -10.51 5.68
CA PRO A 44 -2.10 -11.61 5.42
C PRO A 44 -1.61 -12.54 4.31
N GLU A 45 -0.85 -11.98 3.38
CA GLU A 45 -0.27 -12.66 2.22
C GLU A 45 1.24 -12.49 2.24
N THR A 46 1.96 -13.61 2.39
CA THR A 46 3.43 -13.62 2.36
C THR A 46 3.97 -13.25 0.96
N TYR A 47 3.29 -13.68 -0.09
CA TYR A 47 3.61 -13.33 -1.48
C TYR A 47 2.65 -12.27 -1.95
N SER A 48 3.17 -11.15 -2.40
CA SER A 48 2.32 -10.01 -2.69
C SER A 48 2.91 -9.08 -3.75
N SER A 49 2.00 -8.39 -4.44
CA SER A 49 2.32 -7.37 -5.44
C SER A 49 2.75 -6.07 -4.77
N TRP A 50 3.85 -5.52 -5.25
CA TRP A 50 4.44 -4.24 -4.89
C TRP A 50 4.66 -3.42 -6.15
N THR A 51 4.90 -2.14 -6.03
CA THR A 51 5.17 -1.27 -7.19
C THR A 51 6.36 -0.35 -6.92
N TYR A 52 7.15 -0.04 -7.97
CA TYR A 52 8.15 1.02 -7.91
C TYR A 52 7.52 2.42 -7.87
N ASP A 53 6.28 2.57 -8.34
CA ASP A 53 5.62 3.87 -8.38
C ASP A 53 4.77 4.11 -7.14
N LYS A 54 5.26 4.99 -6.25
CA LYS A 54 4.52 5.43 -5.06
C LYS A 54 3.15 6.04 -5.36
N PHE A 55 2.96 6.63 -6.55
CA PHE A 55 1.66 7.19 -6.95
C PHE A 55 0.67 6.10 -7.33
N VAL A 56 1.14 4.99 -7.91
CA VAL A 56 0.32 3.78 -8.12
C VAL A 56 -0.11 3.24 -6.76
N ALA A 57 0.81 3.07 -5.80
CA ALA A 57 0.48 2.64 -4.46
C ALA A 57 -0.54 3.56 -3.76
N GLN A 58 -0.39 4.89 -3.90
CA GLN A 58 -1.33 5.86 -3.34
C GLN A 58 -2.74 5.79 -3.95
N LYS A 59 -2.85 5.45 -5.23
CA LYS A 59 -4.11 5.42 -5.98
C LYS A 59 -4.76 4.04 -6.00
N PHE A 60 -4.08 3.02 -5.50
CA PHE A 60 -4.62 1.66 -5.49
C PHE A 60 -5.98 1.64 -4.79
N ASN A 61 -6.96 0.93 -5.37
CA ASN A 61 -8.36 0.94 -4.93
C ASN A 61 -8.96 2.35 -4.77
N GLY A 62 -8.59 3.28 -5.65
CA GLY A 62 -9.08 4.66 -5.62
C GLY A 62 -8.42 5.54 -4.54
N GLY A 63 -7.34 5.06 -3.90
CA GLY A 63 -6.60 5.80 -2.86
C GLY A 63 -7.33 5.90 -1.52
N VAL A 64 -8.44 5.19 -1.36
CA VAL A 64 -9.27 5.21 -0.14
C VAL A 64 -9.51 3.79 0.33
N PRO A 65 -9.13 3.43 1.57
CA PRO A 65 -9.39 2.11 2.12
C PRO A 65 -10.91 1.88 2.28
N PRO A 66 -11.36 0.62 2.36
CA PRO A 66 -12.76 0.32 2.68
C PRO A 66 -13.22 0.98 3.99
N VAL A 67 -14.53 1.19 4.12
CA VAL A 67 -15.11 1.77 5.35
C VAL A 67 -14.70 0.96 6.58
N GLY A 68 -14.24 1.64 7.62
CA GLY A 68 -13.75 1.01 8.86
C GLY A 68 -12.29 0.56 8.83
N TYR A 69 -11.59 0.76 7.71
CA TYR A 69 -10.17 0.47 7.56
C TYR A 69 -9.34 1.74 7.52
N GLN A 70 -8.06 1.59 7.84
CA GLN A 70 -7.02 2.60 7.76
C GLN A 70 -6.00 2.19 6.71
N GLY A 71 -5.69 3.09 5.78
CA GLY A 71 -4.65 2.86 4.79
C GLY A 71 -3.25 3.09 5.35
N VAL A 72 -2.34 2.19 5.00
CA VAL A 72 -0.90 2.32 5.27
C VAL A 72 -0.16 1.96 3.98
N ILE A 73 0.81 2.75 3.59
CA ILE A 73 1.74 2.39 2.51
C ILE A 73 3.07 2.03 3.15
N PHE A 74 3.50 0.81 2.89
CA PHE A 74 4.82 0.33 3.26
C PHE A 74 5.81 0.54 2.13
N GLU A 75 7.07 0.74 2.50
CA GLU A 75 8.22 0.86 1.62
C GLU A 75 9.25 -0.21 1.99
N ILE A 76 9.75 -0.91 0.98
CA ILE A 76 10.85 -1.87 1.08
C ILE A 76 11.92 -1.45 0.07
N ASP A 77 13.14 -1.37 0.51
CA ASP A 77 14.34 -1.15 -0.30
C ASP A 77 15.37 -2.28 -0.07
N ASN A 78 16.48 -2.22 -0.78
CA ASN A 78 17.54 -3.23 -0.66
C ASN A 78 18.18 -3.34 0.74
N SER A 79 17.92 -2.40 1.65
CA SER A 79 18.39 -2.43 3.03
C SER A 79 17.42 -3.10 4.00
N ALA A 80 16.18 -3.36 3.55
CA ALA A 80 15.17 -3.99 4.38
C ALA A 80 15.53 -5.46 4.66
N PRO A 81 15.40 -5.93 5.91
CA PRO A 81 15.56 -7.34 6.22
C PRO A 81 14.35 -8.14 5.71
N ASP A 82 14.56 -9.44 5.54
CA ASP A 82 13.49 -10.45 5.43
C ASP A 82 12.53 -10.30 4.24
N PHE A 83 13.05 -9.92 3.05
CA PHE A 83 12.28 -10.02 1.83
C PHE A 83 13.05 -10.78 0.73
N ASN A 84 12.31 -11.37 -0.22
CA ASN A 84 12.87 -11.96 -1.41
C ASN A 84 12.08 -11.48 -2.63
N VAL A 85 12.77 -11.14 -3.71
CA VAL A 85 12.14 -10.86 -5.00
C VAL A 85 11.80 -12.19 -5.67
N VAL A 86 10.53 -12.43 -5.91
CA VAL A 86 10.06 -13.62 -6.62
C VAL A 86 10.16 -13.40 -8.13
N ILE A 87 9.65 -12.25 -8.57
CA ILE A 87 9.69 -11.83 -9.96
C ILE A 87 9.51 -10.32 -10.07
N ASN A 88 10.35 -9.70 -10.87
CA ASN A 88 10.28 -8.29 -11.20
C ASN A 88 9.60 -8.12 -12.57
N LEU A 89 8.28 -7.98 -12.57
CA LEU A 89 7.50 -7.81 -13.79
C LEU A 89 7.82 -6.49 -14.51
N HIS A 90 8.18 -5.44 -13.75
CA HIS A 90 8.62 -4.19 -14.33
C HIS A 90 9.84 -4.39 -15.26
N GLU A 91 10.88 -5.06 -14.78
CA GLU A 91 12.07 -5.36 -15.59
C GLU A 91 11.76 -6.30 -16.76
N LEU A 92 10.87 -7.28 -16.56
CA LEU A 92 10.44 -8.15 -17.64
C LEU A 92 9.76 -7.36 -18.77
N PHE A 93 8.87 -6.40 -18.43
CA PHE A 93 8.22 -5.56 -19.44
C PHE A 93 9.13 -4.48 -20.03
N CYS A 94 10.31 -4.26 -19.48
CA CYS A 94 11.38 -3.46 -20.12
C CYS A 94 12.26 -4.30 -21.05
N ASP A 95 12.16 -5.63 -21.03
CA ASP A 95 12.91 -6.55 -21.85
C ASP A 95 12.14 -6.84 -23.17
N ALA A 96 12.73 -6.46 -24.30
CA ALA A 96 12.09 -6.56 -25.60
C ALA A 96 11.79 -8.03 -25.98
N GLU A 97 12.67 -8.97 -25.64
CA GLU A 97 12.49 -10.39 -25.95
C GLU A 97 11.28 -10.97 -25.21
N PHE A 98 11.10 -10.56 -23.94
CA PHE A 98 9.93 -10.95 -23.16
C PHE A 98 8.64 -10.37 -23.74
N VAL A 99 8.64 -9.08 -24.11
CA VAL A 99 7.47 -8.41 -24.71
C VAL A 99 7.08 -9.08 -26.04
N ASP A 100 8.04 -9.33 -26.91
CA ASP A 100 7.81 -10.01 -28.19
C ASP A 100 7.30 -11.44 -28.00
N ALA A 101 7.84 -12.18 -27.02
CA ALA A 101 7.36 -13.50 -26.67
C ALA A 101 5.90 -13.45 -26.17
N CYS A 102 5.55 -12.51 -25.32
CA CYS A 102 4.16 -12.31 -24.85
C CYS A 102 3.20 -12.01 -26.00
N GLU A 103 3.58 -11.13 -26.92
CA GLU A 103 2.74 -10.81 -28.09
C GLU A 103 2.58 -11.99 -29.04
N SER A 104 3.66 -12.75 -29.29
CA SER A 104 3.61 -13.93 -30.16
C SER A 104 2.75 -15.07 -29.57
N GLN A 105 2.68 -15.16 -28.25
CA GLN A 105 1.94 -16.20 -27.52
C GLN A 105 0.61 -15.73 -26.93
N LYS A 106 0.15 -14.52 -27.25
CA LYS A 106 -1.02 -13.90 -26.62
C LYS A 106 -2.29 -14.74 -26.63
N ASP A 107 -2.50 -15.55 -27.66
CA ASP A 107 -3.68 -16.40 -27.78
C ASP A 107 -3.58 -17.66 -26.88
N ASN A 108 -2.37 -18.00 -26.43
CA ASN A 108 -2.09 -19.10 -25.51
C ASN A 108 -2.04 -18.64 -24.04
N ILE A 109 -2.01 -17.34 -23.79
CA ILE A 109 -1.99 -16.78 -22.43
C ILE A 109 -3.41 -16.55 -21.92
N THR A 110 -3.79 -17.29 -20.87
CA THR A 110 -5.11 -17.16 -20.26
C THR A 110 -5.38 -15.72 -19.83
N SER A 111 -6.50 -15.16 -20.24
CA SER A 111 -6.92 -13.79 -19.88
C SER A 111 -5.93 -12.70 -20.31
N TYR A 112 -5.17 -12.89 -21.38
CA TYR A 112 -4.17 -11.92 -21.85
C TYR A 112 -4.74 -10.49 -21.91
N LYS A 113 -5.90 -10.30 -22.54
CA LYS A 113 -6.51 -8.98 -22.77
C LYS A 113 -7.01 -8.28 -21.50
N SER A 114 -7.25 -8.99 -20.42
CA SER A 114 -7.71 -8.44 -19.11
C SER A 114 -6.68 -8.59 -17.99
N GLY A 115 -5.57 -9.25 -18.26
CA GLY A 115 -4.47 -9.49 -17.35
C GLY A 115 -3.16 -8.85 -17.84
N ILE A 116 -2.14 -9.68 -18.03
CA ILE A 116 -0.78 -9.26 -18.33
C ILE A 116 -0.67 -8.36 -19.58
N GLY A 117 -1.47 -8.62 -20.62
CA GLY A 117 -1.48 -7.80 -21.84
C GLY A 117 -2.17 -6.44 -21.67
N TYR A 118 -3.08 -6.30 -20.69
CA TYR A 118 -3.74 -5.04 -20.36
C TYR A 118 -2.87 -4.16 -19.46
N PHE A 119 -2.40 -4.72 -18.35
CA PHE A 119 -1.62 -3.97 -17.36
C PHE A 119 -0.19 -3.68 -17.83
N LYS A 120 0.44 -4.66 -18.52
CA LYS A 120 1.84 -4.53 -18.98
C LYS A 120 2.72 -3.94 -17.87
N ASN A 121 3.37 -2.81 -18.14
CA ASN A 121 4.23 -2.09 -17.19
C ASN A 121 3.54 -0.88 -16.51
N SER A 122 2.21 -0.74 -16.65
CA SER A 122 1.48 0.44 -16.13
C SER A 122 1.52 0.56 -14.61
N GLU A 123 1.70 -0.55 -13.90
CA GLU A 123 1.76 -0.60 -12.44
C GLU A 123 3.18 -0.76 -11.90
N SER A 124 4.19 -0.89 -12.76
CA SER A 124 5.60 -1.13 -12.37
C SER A 124 5.72 -2.23 -11.31
N GLU A 125 5.07 -3.35 -11.56
CA GLU A 125 4.77 -4.39 -10.57
C GLU A 125 5.99 -5.28 -10.30
N ILE A 126 6.16 -5.62 -9.01
CA ILE A 126 7.12 -6.59 -8.52
C ILE A 126 6.41 -7.53 -7.53
N ILE A 127 6.62 -8.83 -7.64
CA ILE A 127 6.14 -9.79 -6.65
C ILE A 127 7.25 -10.04 -5.63
N LEU A 128 6.97 -9.66 -4.39
CA LEU A 128 7.86 -9.91 -3.26
C LEU A 128 7.30 -10.99 -2.34
N LYS A 129 8.20 -11.78 -1.77
CA LYS A 129 7.95 -12.56 -0.56
C LYS A 129 8.37 -11.71 0.64
N VAL A 130 7.41 -11.31 1.47
CA VAL A 130 7.63 -10.51 2.68
C VAL A 130 6.92 -11.18 3.84
N GLU A 131 7.66 -11.58 4.86
CA GLU A 131 7.07 -12.26 6.02
C GLU A 131 6.63 -11.29 7.09
N ASN A 132 7.44 -10.28 7.36
CA ASN A 132 7.20 -9.31 8.42
C ASN A 132 7.46 -7.89 7.93
N LEU A 133 6.64 -6.95 8.41
CA LEU A 133 6.83 -5.53 8.23
C LEU A 133 6.95 -4.85 9.61
N THR A 134 7.75 -3.82 9.67
CA THR A 134 7.95 -3.01 10.87
C THR A 134 7.44 -1.59 10.66
N THR A 135 7.33 -0.84 11.74
CA THR A 135 6.93 0.58 11.68
C THR A 135 7.94 1.46 10.95
N SER A 136 9.22 1.06 10.88
CA SER A 136 10.24 1.79 10.12
C SER A 136 9.97 1.75 8.61
N GLN A 137 9.29 0.73 8.13
CA GLN A 137 8.92 0.54 6.72
C GLN A 137 7.62 1.27 6.33
N ILE A 138 6.96 1.96 7.25
CA ILE A 138 5.79 2.79 6.91
C ILE A 138 6.26 4.04 6.18
N TRP A 139 5.96 4.13 4.88
CA TRP A 139 6.21 5.32 4.07
C TRP A 139 5.12 6.38 4.25
N ALA A 140 3.84 5.96 4.21
CA ALA A 140 2.71 6.87 4.36
C ALA A 140 1.59 6.24 5.19
N TYR A 141 0.82 7.10 5.85
CA TYR A 141 -0.33 6.76 6.65
C TYR A 141 -1.50 7.66 6.24
N GLY A 142 -2.66 7.07 5.94
CA GLY A 142 -3.78 7.89 5.48
C GLY A 142 -4.84 7.12 4.72
N GLY A 143 -5.38 7.76 3.67
CA GLY A 143 -6.44 7.15 2.88
C GLY A 143 -7.71 6.95 3.71
N TYR A 144 -8.22 8.02 4.34
CA TYR A 144 -9.44 7.91 5.17
C TYR A 144 -10.67 7.65 4.31
N SER A 145 -11.39 6.60 4.63
CA SER A 145 -12.70 6.28 4.03
C SER A 145 -13.87 7.04 4.68
N SER A 146 -13.59 7.89 5.67
CA SER A 146 -14.63 8.63 6.37
C SER A 146 -15.32 9.63 5.45
N THR A 147 -16.65 9.66 5.50
CA THR A 147 -17.44 10.70 4.85
C THR A 147 -17.16 12.06 5.50
N LYS A 148 -17.49 13.15 4.79
CA LYS A 148 -17.39 14.50 5.35
C LYS A 148 -18.14 14.63 6.68
N LEU A 149 -19.33 14.03 6.79
CA LEU A 149 -20.12 14.03 8.01
C LEU A 149 -19.37 13.33 9.15
N GLN A 150 -18.83 12.14 8.92
CA GLN A 150 -18.06 11.42 9.92
C GLN A 150 -16.81 12.18 10.39
N LEU A 151 -16.11 12.86 9.47
CA LEU A 151 -14.97 13.71 9.84
C LEU A 151 -15.40 14.91 10.66
N ALA A 152 -16.54 15.53 10.35
CA ALA A 152 -17.11 16.62 11.12
C ALA A 152 -17.57 16.14 12.51
N GLU A 153 -18.19 14.97 12.62
CA GLU A 153 -18.52 14.32 13.90
C GLU A 153 -17.28 14.09 14.77
N MET A 154 -16.20 13.60 14.18
CA MET A 154 -14.92 13.43 14.89
C MET A 154 -14.34 14.76 15.36
N TYR A 155 -14.47 15.82 14.57
CA TYR A 155 -13.96 17.15 14.91
C TYR A 155 -14.74 17.81 16.05
N PHE A 156 -16.07 17.73 16.01
CA PHE A 156 -16.95 18.36 17.03
C PHE A 156 -17.22 17.45 18.24
N GLY A 157 -16.97 16.14 18.14
CA GLY A 157 -17.27 15.17 19.20
C GLY A 157 -18.75 14.80 19.33
N HIS A 158 -19.60 15.28 18.43
CA HIS A 158 -21.04 14.99 18.35
C HIS A 158 -21.54 15.12 16.90
N THR A 159 -22.76 14.67 16.62
CA THR A 159 -23.37 14.85 15.30
C THR A 159 -23.59 16.35 15.01
N PRO A 160 -22.89 16.91 14.00
CA PRO A 160 -22.89 18.35 13.76
C PRO A 160 -24.21 18.84 13.18
N ASN A 161 -24.64 20.01 13.61
CA ASN A 161 -25.76 20.72 13.02
C ASN A 161 -25.36 21.44 11.71
N THR A 162 -26.33 22.04 11.01
CA THR A 162 -26.11 22.71 9.72
C THR A 162 -25.09 23.85 9.80
N ARG A 163 -25.02 24.60 10.91
CA ARG A 163 -24.07 25.71 11.10
C ARG A 163 -22.66 25.18 11.29
N GLU A 164 -22.50 24.13 12.07
CA GLU A 164 -21.22 23.45 12.31
C GLU A 164 -20.68 22.78 11.03
N LEU A 165 -21.54 22.15 10.22
CA LEU A 165 -21.13 21.62 8.92
C LEU A 165 -20.61 22.72 7.98
N LYS A 166 -21.26 23.90 7.92
CA LYS A 166 -20.77 25.05 7.15
C LYS A 166 -19.42 25.55 7.68
N HIS A 167 -19.25 25.56 9.01
CA HIS A 167 -17.98 25.94 9.61
C HIS A 167 -16.88 24.91 9.30
N PHE A 168 -17.21 23.62 9.36
CA PHE A 168 -16.29 22.55 8.98
C PHE A 168 -15.87 22.67 7.51
N ASP A 169 -16.79 22.94 6.60
CA ASP A 169 -16.50 23.19 5.17
C ASP A 169 -15.53 24.36 4.98
N TYR A 170 -15.75 25.44 5.73
CA TYR A 170 -14.86 26.59 5.70
C TYR A 170 -13.44 26.20 6.15
N LEU A 171 -13.29 25.44 7.25
CA LEU A 171 -12.00 24.99 7.76
C LEU A 171 -11.28 24.07 6.79
N VAL A 172 -12.01 23.10 6.20
CA VAL A 172 -11.49 22.17 5.17
C VAL A 172 -10.95 22.95 3.98
N LYS A 173 -11.71 23.93 3.50
CA LYS A 173 -11.31 24.80 2.36
C LYS A 173 -10.11 25.68 2.71
N GLN A 174 -10.09 26.31 3.87
CA GLN A 174 -8.99 27.16 4.34
C GLN A 174 -7.67 26.40 4.46
N ARG A 175 -7.71 25.15 4.82
CA ARG A 175 -6.53 24.31 5.02
C ARG A 175 -6.17 23.46 3.80
N ASN A 176 -6.86 23.66 2.68
CA ASN A 176 -6.66 22.87 1.46
C ASN A 176 -6.74 21.35 1.70
N ILE A 177 -7.61 20.91 2.61
CA ILE A 177 -7.78 19.50 2.95
C ILE A 177 -8.70 18.88 1.89
N THR A 178 -8.22 17.85 1.20
CA THR A 178 -9.06 17.01 0.35
C THR A 178 -9.65 15.89 1.20
N ILE A 179 -10.97 15.80 1.26
CA ILE A 179 -11.66 14.71 1.97
C ILE A 179 -11.51 13.43 1.14
N GLY A 180 -10.96 12.41 1.76
CA GLY A 180 -10.60 11.13 1.09
C GLY A 180 -9.23 11.17 0.41
N GLY A 181 -8.57 10.03 0.34
CA GLY A 181 -7.34 9.84 -0.45
C GLY A 181 -6.08 10.58 -0.01
N ASN A 182 -6.10 11.27 1.13
CA ASN A 182 -4.93 11.99 1.61
C ASN A 182 -3.95 11.07 2.35
N TRP A 183 -2.70 11.15 1.95
CA TRP A 183 -1.60 10.41 2.53
C TRP A 183 -0.68 11.35 3.31
N VAL A 184 -0.42 11.00 4.57
CA VAL A 184 0.47 11.72 5.47
C VAL A 184 1.85 11.05 5.40
N THR A 185 2.89 11.82 5.10
CA THR A 185 4.28 11.36 4.96
C THR A 185 5.22 12.10 5.92
N GLY A 186 6.50 11.72 5.95
CA GLY A 186 7.54 12.41 6.69
C GLY A 186 7.24 12.58 8.18
N ALA A 187 7.55 13.74 8.73
CA ALA A 187 7.40 14.04 10.16
C ALA A 187 5.95 13.93 10.67
N ALA A 188 4.98 14.28 9.83
CA ALA A 188 3.56 14.15 10.19
C ALA A 188 3.15 12.67 10.32
N LYS A 189 3.59 11.80 9.39
CA LYS A 189 3.41 10.34 9.49
C LYS A 189 4.03 9.80 10.78
N ASN A 190 5.26 10.21 11.11
CA ASN A 190 5.94 9.74 12.32
C ASN A 190 5.17 10.09 13.60
N ARG A 191 4.58 11.31 13.67
CA ARG A 191 3.73 11.69 14.82
C ARG A 191 2.50 10.78 14.95
N VAL A 192 1.82 10.48 13.85
CA VAL A 192 0.63 9.60 13.86
C VAL A 192 1.01 8.18 14.28
N VAL A 193 2.06 7.61 13.69
CA VAL A 193 2.54 6.25 14.01
C VAL A 193 2.94 6.16 15.49
N ASN A 194 3.70 7.14 16.01
CA ASN A 194 4.11 7.15 17.41
C ASN A 194 2.91 7.28 18.37
N LEU A 195 1.88 8.03 18.00
CA LEU A 195 0.64 8.11 18.79
C LEU A 195 -0.03 6.73 18.87
N HIS A 196 -0.13 6.00 17.77
CA HIS A 196 -0.70 4.65 17.76
C HIS A 196 0.13 3.67 18.60
N ILE A 197 1.47 3.69 18.46
CA ILE A 197 2.38 2.85 19.27
C ILE A 197 2.18 3.12 20.76
N ASN A 198 2.16 4.38 21.17
CA ASN A 198 2.00 4.75 22.57
C ASN A 198 0.62 4.38 23.11
N THR A 199 -0.42 4.46 22.28
CA THR A 199 -1.77 4.01 22.64
C THR A 199 -1.81 2.50 22.81
N ALA A 200 -1.20 1.75 21.89
CA ALA A 200 -1.11 0.28 21.97
C ALA A 200 -0.37 -0.16 23.25
N LYS A 201 0.78 0.45 23.56
CA LYS A 201 1.53 0.16 24.81
C LYS A 201 0.69 0.38 26.06
N LYS A 202 -0.07 1.47 26.12
CA LYS A 202 -0.97 1.75 27.26
C LYS A 202 -2.07 0.70 27.40
N LEU A 203 -2.61 0.22 26.29
CA LEU A 203 -3.69 -0.79 26.30
C LEU A 203 -3.18 -2.19 26.66
N THR A 204 -1.92 -2.52 26.29
CA THR A 204 -1.31 -3.83 26.58
C THR A 204 -0.56 -3.90 27.90
N GLY A 205 -0.43 -2.76 28.62
CA GLY A 205 0.30 -2.70 29.89
C GLY A 205 1.81 -2.90 29.75
N THR A 206 2.35 -2.86 28.54
CA THR A 206 3.79 -2.96 28.27
C THR A 206 4.40 -1.56 28.39
N GLN A 207 5.24 -1.37 29.39
CA GLN A 207 6.09 -0.16 29.56
C GLN A 207 7.27 -0.17 28.58
#